data_a44ded97e89e9f19f4d228e1aff4bbf2
#
_entry.id   a44ded97e89e9f19f4d228e1aff4bbf2
#
_cell.length_a   1.000
_cell.length_b   1.000
_cell.length_c   1.000
_cell.angle_alpha   90.00
_cell.angle_beta   90.00
_cell.angle_gamma   90.00
#
_symmetry.space_group_name_H-M   'P 1'
#
loop_
_entity.id
_entity.type
_entity.pdbx_description
1 polymer ?
#
loop_
_entity_poly.entity_id
_entity_poly.type
_entity_poly.pdbx_seq_one_letter_code
_entity_poly.pdbx_strand_id
1 'polypeptide(L)'
;MTPELKALKSRGLEIRLVEDVGPHTKLIYALKEFPDKSIVTVDDDIVYPINMLQCLWDQHRRFPKAVVCNWARELAFDASGFVKGVRSGKLLTPPLLESELEQAQAYQGTPNLLAFPYGTSGVLYPPGSLHESVFDVSLFKKLCPKEDDIWFKAMSLLNKTPVVVTNLGINPLHHCITGSQKEALRHHNHGFSQNQKQMTSVFSHFDLYKQLKIN
;
A
#
# COMPACT_ATOMS: atom_id res chain seq x y z
N MET A 1 4.61 25.63 13.67
CA MET A 1 5.66 24.58 13.50
C MET A 1 6.36 24.39 14.82
N THR A 2 6.37 23.18 15.36
CA THR A 2 7.00 22.87 16.66
C THR A 2 8.54 22.92 16.58
N PRO A 3 9.26 23.05 17.72
CA PRO A 3 10.71 22.99 17.74
C PRO A 3 11.28 21.70 17.14
N GLU A 4 10.61 20.56 17.37
CA GLU A 4 10.99 19.24 16.86
C GLU A 4 10.94 19.20 15.33
N LEU A 5 9.86 19.71 14.73
CA LEU A 5 9.75 19.81 13.26
C LEU A 5 10.80 20.75 12.66
N LYS A 6 11.15 21.84 13.36
CA LYS A 6 12.25 22.71 12.93
C LYS A 6 13.59 21.98 12.95
N ALA A 7 13.85 21.18 13.98
CA ALA A 7 15.07 20.37 14.08
C ALA A 7 15.13 19.30 12.97
N LEU A 8 14.01 18.69 12.61
CA LEU A 8 13.95 17.75 11.51
C LEU A 8 14.18 18.42 10.14
N LYS A 9 13.69 19.65 9.95
CA LYS A 9 13.99 20.41 8.72
C LYS A 9 15.49 20.63 8.53
N SER A 10 16.24 20.96 9.60
CA SER A 10 17.69 21.12 9.49
C SER A 10 18.43 19.81 9.16
N ARG A 11 17.76 18.66 9.31
CA ARG A 11 18.24 17.32 8.94
C ARG A 11 17.75 16.83 7.57
N GLY A 12 17.05 17.68 6.81
CA GLY A 12 16.59 17.37 5.46
C GLY A 12 15.09 17.09 5.32
N LEU A 13 14.28 17.23 6.41
CA LEU A 13 12.83 17.15 6.27
C LEU A 13 12.31 18.33 5.44
N GLU A 14 11.67 18.05 4.33
CA GLU A 14 10.91 19.02 3.56
C GLU A 14 9.43 18.95 3.93
N ILE A 15 8.82 20.10 4.22
CA ILE A 15 7.40 20.22 4.54
C ILE A 15 6.74 21.01 3.42
N ARG A 16 5.77 20.39 2.76
CA ARG A 16 5.02 20.96 1.65
C ARG A 16 3.55 21.05 1.98
N LEU A 17 2.97 22.21 1.74
CA LEU A 17 1.52 22.41 1.87
C LEU A 17 0.88 22.12 0.51
N VAL A 18 -0.05 21.21 0.52
CA VAL A 18 -0.77 20.76 -0.69
C VAL A 18 -2.27 20.73 -0.42
N GLU A 19 -3.10 20.62 -1.47
CA GLU A 19 -4.52 20.36 -1.30
C GLU A 19 -4.71 19.00 -0.62
N ASP A 20 -5.58 18.94 0.38
CA ASP A 20 -5.95 17.67 1.01
C ASP A 20 -6.91 16.90 0.10
N VAL A 21 -6.46 15.76 -0.37
CA VAL A 21 -7.24 14.83 -1.18
C VAL A 21 -7.45 13.49 -0.44
N GLY A 22 -7.44 13.53 0.88
CA GLY A 22 -7.59 12.38 1.74
C GLY A 22 -6.30 11.53 1.80
N PRO A 23 -6.42 10.22 2.08
CA PRO A 23 -5.24 9.37 2.27
C PRO A 23 -4.33 9.29 1.04
N HIS A 24 -4.85 9.57 -0.16
CA HIS A 24 -4.07 9.61 -1.42
C HIS A 24 -2.98 10.69 -1.42
N THR A 25 -3.10 11.71 -0.56
CA THR A 25 -2.12 12.81 -0.40
C THR A 25 -0.72 12.27 -0.17
N LYS A 26 -0.58 11.16 0.56
CA LYS A 26 0.73 10.58 0.92
C LYS A 26 1.62 10.21 -0.28
N LEU A 27 1.04 9.97 -1.45
CA LEU A 27 1.82 9.49 -2.61
C LEU A 27 1.70 10.39 -3.85
N ILE A 28 0.51 10.86 -4.22
CA ILE A 28 0.28 11.48 -5.54
C ILE A 28 1.11 12.73 -5.79
N TYR A 29 1.36 13.54 -4.77
CA TYR A 29 2.16 14.76 -4.90
C TYR A 29 3.65 14.44 -5.04
N ALA A 30 4.14 13.45 -4.31
CA ALA A 30 5.52 12.99 -4.44
C ALA A 30 5.78 12.39 -5.84
N LEU A 31 4.85 11.60 -6.38
CA LEU A 31 4.95 11.07 -7.75
C LEU A 31 4.98 12.17 -8.81
N LYS A 32 4.19 13.23 -8.64
CA LYS A 32 4.20 14.38 -9.57
C LYS A 32 5.50 15.16 -9.52
N GLU A 33 6.05 15.33 -8.33
CA GLU A 33 7.26 16.13 -8.14
C GLU A 33 8.54 15.36 -8.49
N PHE A 34 8.56 14.06 -8.24
CA PHE A 34 9.72 13.19 -8.44
C PHE A 34 9.41 12.02 -9.38
N PRO A 35 9.03 12.27 -10.64
CA PRO A 35 8.55 11.23 -11.57
C PRO A 35 9.58 10.12 -11.85
N ASP A 36 10.86 10.46 -11.73
CA ASP A 36 11.99 9.55 -12.02
C ASP A 36 12.61 8.94 -10.75
N LYS A 37 11.98 9.13 -9.58
CA LYS A 37 12.49 8.61 -8.31
C LYS A 37 11.61 7.49 -7.78
N SER A 38 12.23 6.55 -7.07
CA SER A 38 11.48 5.60 -6.24
C SER A 38 10.99 6.32 -4.98
N ILE A 39 9.69 6.21 -4.72
CA ILE A 39 9.03 6.85 -3.57
C ILE A 39 8.71 5.79 -2.53
N VAL A 40 9.06 6.05 -1.27
CA VAL A 40 8.63 5.23 -0.14
C VAL A 40 7.57 5.98 0.64
N THR A 41 6.40 5.37 0.81
CA THR A 41 5.34 5.89 1.69
C THR A 41 5.45 5.29 3.07
N VAL A 42 5.19 6.12 4.08
CA VAL A 42 5.13 5.75 5.50
C VAL A 42 3.99 6.50 6.17
N ASP A 43 3.47 5.96 7.26
CA ASP A 43 2.47 6.63 8.08
C ASP A 43 3.15 7.31 9.28
N ASP A 44 2.59 8.41 9.77
CA ASP A 44 3.16 9.24 10.85
C ASP A 44 2.87 8.70 12.25
N ASP A 45 2.05 7.66 12.33
CA ASP A 45 1.65 7.00 13.58
C ASP A 45 2.27 5.60 13.77
N ILE A 46 3.24 5.23 12.94
CA ILE A 46 3.94 3.93 12.99
C ILE A 46 5.41 4.14 13.35
N VAL A 47 5.91 3.36 14.30
CA VAL A 47 7.34 3.26 14.61
C VAL A 47 7.96 2.16 13.75
N TYR A 48 8.68 2.57 12.72
CA TYR A 48 9.30 1.63 11.79
C TYR A 48 10.63 1.08 12.33
N PRO A 49 10.92 -0.21 12.10
CA PRO A 49 12.23 -0.78 12.36
C PRO A 49 13.35 -0.04 11.60
N ILE A 50 14.52 0.08 12.21
CA ILE A 50 15.65 0.84 11.66
C ILE A 50 16.12 0.34 10.28
N ASN A 51 15.91 -0.92 9.99
CA ASN A 51 16.28 -1.58 8.73
C ASN A 51 15.15 -1.59 7.67
N MET A 52 14.02 -0.93 7.92
CA MET A 52 12.85 -0.97 7.04
C MET A 52 13.20 -0.51 5.62
N LEU A 53 13.85 0.64 5.47
CA LEU A 53 14.25 1.15 4.16
C LEU A 53 15.26 0.23 3.45
N GLN A 54 16.18 -0.37 4.21
CA GLN A 54 17.16 -1.31 3.65
C GLN A 54 16.46 -2.55 3.08
N CYS A 55 15.50 -3.11 3.80
CA CYS A 55 14.75 -4.28 3.32
C CYS A 55 13.95 -3.99 2.04
N LEU A 56 13.30 -2.82 1.96
CA LEU A 56 12.61 -2.37 0.74
C LEU A 56 13.59 -2.20 -0.42
N TRP A 57 14.73 -1.55 -0.17
CA TRP A 57 15.74 -1.26 -1.18
C TRP A 57 16.40 -2.53 -1.71
N ASP A 58 16.70 -3.49 -0.85
CA ASP A 58 17.31 -4.77 -1.26
C ASP A 58 16.39 -5.56 -2.20
N GLN A 59 15.10 -5.57 -1.97
CA GLN A 59 14.14 -6.17 -2.91
C GLN A 59 13.95 -5.33 -4.17
N HIS A 60 13.95 -4.01 -4.06
CA HIS A 60 13.87 -3.13 -5.22
C HIS A 60 15.07 -3.33 -6.17
N ARG A 61 16.29 -3.50 -5.65
CA ARG A 61 17.47 -3.81 -6.48
C ARG A 61 17.33 -5.13 -7.26
N ARG A 62 16.65 -6.13 -6.66
CA ARG A 62 16.40 -7.43 -7.32
C ARG A 62 15.27 -7.35 -8.33
N PHE A 63 14.26 -6.52 -8.07
CA PHE A 63 13.05 -6.37 -8.86
C PHE A 63 12.74 -4.89 -9.11
N PRO A 64 13.52 -4.19 -9.94
CA PRO A 64 13.50 -2.73 -10.05
C PRO A 64 12.19 -2.14 -10.61
N LYS A 65 11.35 -2.98 -11.23
CA LYS A 65 10.04 -2.56 -11.77
C LYS A 65 8.85 -2.96 -10.89
N ALA A 66 9.08 -3.70 -9.81
CA ALA A 66 8.01 -4.14 -8.91
C ALA A 66 7.78 -3.12 -7.80
N VAL A 67 6.53 -2.95 -7.37
CA VAL A 67 6.20 -2.32 -6.09
C VAL A 67 6.73 -3.23 -4.98
N VAL A 68 7.37 -2.68 -3.96
CA VAL A 68 7.91 -3.45 -2.83
C VAL A 68 7.23 -3.02 -1.54
N CYS A 69 6.81 -3.97 -0.71
CA CYS A 69 6.14 -3.66 0.57
C CYS A 69 6.59 -4.61 1.69
N ASN A 70 6.34 -4.17 2.93
CA ASN A 70 6.65 -4.98 4.11
C ASN A 70 5.46 -5.78 4.63
N TRP A 71 4.25 -5.50 4.15
CA TRP A 71 3.02 -6.19 4.55
C TRP A 71 2.07 -6.30 3.38
N ALA A 72 1.62 -7.51 3.08
CA ALA A 72 0.65 -7.76 2.03
C ALA A 72 -0.25 -8.96 2.34
N ARG A 73 -1.42 -8.98 1.72
CA ARG A 73 -2.25 -10.19 1.55
C ARG A 73 -2.48 -10.46 0.08
N GLU A 74 -2.73 -11.70 -0.24
CA GLU A 74 -3.16 -12.07 -1.60
C GLU A 74 -4.64 -11.68 -1.80
N LEU A 75 -4.97 -11.14 -2.95
CA LEU A 75 -6.37 -10.92 -3.33
C LEU A 75 -7.08 -12.28 -3.44
N ALA A 76 -8.16 -12.46 -2.68
CA ALA A 76 -8.99 -13.66 -2.73
C ALA A 76 -10.30 -13.37 -3.48
N PHE A 77 -10.74 -14.31 -4.30
CA PHE A 77 -11.93 -14.21 -5.12
C PHE A 77 -13.05 -15.12 -4.59
N ASP A 78 -14.29 -14.73 -4.76
CA ASP A 78 -15.45 -15.59 -4.54
C ASP A 78 -15.73 -16.47 -5.77
N ALA A 79 -16.75 -17.32 -5.65
CA ALA A 79 -17.17 -18.24 -6.74
C ALA A 79 -17.63 -17.49 -8.01
N SER A 80 -18.01 -16.22 -7.88
CA SER A 80 -18.42 -15.35 -9.00
C SER A 80 -17.25 -14.59 -9.61
N GLY A 81 -16.03 -14.73 -9.07
CA GLY A 81 -14.81 -14.06 -9.54
C GLY A 81 -14.66 -12.62 -9.04
N PHE A 82 -15.42 -12.19 -8.03
CA PHE A 82 -15.25 -10.90 -7.38
C PHE A 82 -14.29 -11.01 -6.19
N VAL A 83 -13.50 -9.96 -5.94
CA VAL A 83 -12.62 -9.92 -4.79
C VAL A 83 -13.44 -9.93 -3.49
N LYS A 84 -13.16 -10.89 -2.61
CA LYS A 84 -13.85 -11.05 -1.32
C LYS A 84 -13.59 -9.90 -0.34
N GLY A 85 -12.54 -9.14 -0.56
CA GLY A 85 -12.08 -8.04 0.29
C GLY A 85 -10.61 -8.18 0.65
N VAL A 86 -10.00 -7.05 1.02
CA VAL A 86 -8.56 -6.95 1.28
C VAL A 86 -8.05 -7.86 2.40
N ARG A 87 -8.90 -8.25 3.34
CA ARG A 87 -8.51 -9.08 4.51
C ARG A 87 -8.82 -10.57 4.33
N SER A 88 -9.45 -10.97 3.24
CA SER A 88 -9.91 -12.36 3.03
C SER A 88 -8.84 -13.27 2.45
N GLY A 89 -7.80 -12.70 1.87
CA GLY A 89 -6.74 -13.45 1.22
C GLY A 89 -5.66 -13.93 2.18
N LYS A 90 -4.81 -14.83 1.66
CA LYS A 90 -3.66 -15.37 2.36
C LYS A 90 -2.68 -14.25 2.74
N LEU A 91 -2.15 -14.31 3.96
CA LEU A 91 -1.09 -13.41 4.40
C LEU A 91 0.22 -13.76 3.67
N LEU A 92 0.86 -12.75 3.08
CA LEU A 92 2.11 -12.92 2.31
C LEU A 92 3.34 -12.44 3.06
N THR A 93 3.16 -11.79 4.20
CA THR A 93 4.24 -11.36 5.10
C THR A 93 4.71 -12.49 6.00
N PRO A 94 5.94 -12.35 6.57
CA PRO A 94 6.38 -13.26 7.62
C PRO A 94 5.31 -13.38 8.71
N PRO A 95 5.03 -14.59 9.16
CA PRO A 95 3.95 -14.84 10.09
C PRO A 95 4.23 -14.22 11.45
N LEU A 96 3.15 -13.85 12.11
CA LEU A 96 3.15 -13.50 13.52
C LEU A 96 3.13 -14.73 14.43
N LEU A 97 2.81 -15.90 13.85
CA LEU A 97 2.73 -17.18 14.54
C LEU A 97 3.58 -18.21 13.79
N GLU A 98 4.28 -19.06 14.53
CA GLU A 98 5.11 -20.14 13.97
C GLU A 98 4.34 -21.05 12.99
N SER A 99 3.06 -21.28 13.23
CA SER A 99 2.18 -22.09 12.38
C SER A 99 1.94 -21.53 10.97
N GLU A 100 2.26 -20.26 10.73
CA GLU A 100 2.08 -19.59 9.43
C GLU A 100 3.39 -19.49 8.63
N LEU A 101 4.53 -19.91 9.23
CA LEU A 101 5.90 -19.74 8.71
C LEU A 101 6.11 -20.35 7.32
N GLU A 102 5.67 -21.59 7.11
CA GLU A 102 5.88 -22.28 5.83
C GLU A 102 5.10 -21.62 4.67
N GLN A 103 3.91 -21.09 4.97
CA GLN A 103 3.07 -20.46 3.96
C GLN A 103 3.55 -19.06 3.57
N ALA A 104 4.12 -18.30 4.52
CA ALA A 104 4.64 -16.96 4.24
C ALA A 104 5.99 -16.99 3.51
N GLN A 105 6.86 -17.94 3.83
CA GLN A 105 8.18 -18.08 3.18
C GLN A 105 8.08 -18.31 1.66
N ALA A 106 7.03 -18.98 1.18
CA ALA A 106 6.83 -19.27 -0.24
C ALA A 106 6.64 -18.01 -1.11
N TYR A 107 6.24 -16.88 -0.52
CA TYR A 107 5.94 -15.65 -1.27
C TYR A 107 7.01 -14.56 -1.10
N GLN A 108 7.93 -14.71 -0.17
CA GLN A 108 8.97 -13.71 0.09
C GLN A 108 9.91 -13.55 -1.10
N GLY A 109 10.02 -12.29 -1.58
CA GLY A 109 10.88 -11.97 -2.70
C GLY A 109 10.45 -12.54 -4.05
N THR A 110 9.19 -12.98 -4.18
CA THR A 110 8.63 -13.43 -5.47
C THR A 110 7.63 -12.40 -5.97
N PRO A 111 7.79 -11.88 -7.21
CA PRO A 111 6.82 -10.97 -7.80
C PRO A 111 5.43 -11.61 -7.94
N ASN A 112 4.39 -10.96 -7.41
CA ASN A 112 3.02 -11.47 -7.42
C ASN A 112 2.04 -10.34 -7.78
N LEU A 113 1.28 -10.52 -8.87
CA LEU A 113 0.25 -9.57 -9.29
C LEU A 113 -0.95 -9.53 -8.33
N LEU A 114 -1.22 -10.62 -7.60
CA LEU A 114 -2.33 -10.68 -6.66
C LEU A 114 -1.97 -10.16 -5.26
N ALA A 115 -0.71 -9.88 -4.98
CA ALA A 115 -0.33 -9.30 -3.69
C ALA A 115 -0.90 -7.88 -3.56
N PHE A 116 -1.62 -7.65 -2.46
CA PHE A 116 -2.22 -6.37 -2.07
C PHE A 116 -1.40 -5.77 -0.93
N PRO A 117 -0.59 -4.73 -1.20
CA PRO A 117 0.20 -4.08 -0.16
C PRO A 117 -0.67 -3.26 0.80
N TYR A 118 -0.24 -3.18 2.05
CA TYR A 118 -0.81 -2.27 3.05
C TYR A 118 0.14 -1.10 3.27
N GLY A 119 -0.31 0.11 3.00
CA GLY A 119 0.46 1.35 3.08
C GLY A 119 1.07 1.60 4.45
N THR A 120 0.35 1.22 5.52
CA THR A 120 0.78 1.39 6.91
C THR A 120 2.14 0.76 7.24
N SER A 121 2.60 -0.22 6.46
CA SER A 121 3.83 -0.96 6.76
C SER A 121 5.04 -0.52 5.95
N GLY A 122 4.89 0.53 5.17
CA GLY A 122 5.91 1.03 4.25
C GLY A 122 5.86 0.33 2.88
N VAL A 123 5.70 1.14 1.84
CA VAL A 123 5.63 0.68 0.45
C VAL A 123 6.54 1.52 -0.43
N LEU A 124 7.36 0.87 -1.25
CA LEU A 124 8.21 1.50 -2.25
C LEU A 124 7.58 1.36 -3.63
N TYR A 125 7.40 2.49 -4.29
CA TYR A 125 6.88 2.62 -5.64
C TYR A 125 8.00 3.08 -6.59
N PRO A 126 8.48 2.22 -7.51
CA PRO A 126 9.43 2.62 -8.53
C PRO A 126 8.82 3.60 -9.55
N PRO A 127 9.64 4.37 -10.28
CA PRO A 127 9.18 5.17 -11.40
C PRO A 127 8.36 4.33 -12.40
N GLY A 128 7.23 4.88 -12.84
CA GLY A 128 6.36 4.23 -13.83
C GLY A 128 5.67 2.95 -13.33
N SER A 129 5.66 2.66 -12.02
CA SER A 129 5.00 1.46 -11.48
C SER A 129 3.49 1.55 -11.42
N LEU A 130 2.93 2.75 -11.50
CA LEU A 130 1.49 3.01 -11.45
C LEU A 130 1.00 3.60 -12.76
N HIS A 131 -0.21 3.23 -13.17
CA HIS A 131 -0.88 3.78 -14.34
C HIS A 131 -1.14 5.28 -14.17
N GLU A 132 -1.13 6.04 -15.25
CA GLU A 132 -1.29 7.51 -15.26
C GLU A 132 -2.58 8.01 -14.59
N SER A 133 -3.65 7.21 -14.61
CA SER A 133 -4.90 7.50 -13.90
C SER A 133 -4.71 7.66 -12.38
N VAL A 134 -3.53 7.32 -11.83
CA VAL A 134 -3.21 7.55 -10.41
C VAL A 134 -3.44 9.00 -9.98
N PHE A 135 -3.33 9.94 -10.93
CA PHE A 135 -3.50 11.37 -10.71
C PHE A 135 -4.93 11.89 -10.89
N ASP A 136 -5.89 11.03 -11.25
CA ASP A 136 -7.29 11.45 -11.42
C ASP A 136 -7.99 11.61 -10.08
N VAL A 137 -7.84 12.82 -9.51
CA VAL A 137 -8.41 13.20 -8.21
C VAL A 137 -9.94 13.08 -8.21
N SER A 138 -10.59 13.46 -9.31
CA SER A 138 -12.05 13.42 -9.40
C SER A 138 -12.57 11.99 -9.35
N LEU A 139 -11.86 11.09 -9.99
CA LEU A 139 -12.22 9.69 -10.08
C LEU A 139 -11.99 8.95 -8.76
N PHE A 140 -10.84 9.11 -8.11
CA PHE A 140 -10.63 8.41 -6.84
C PHE A 140 -11.50 8.99 -5.70
N LYS A 141 -11.75 10.30 -5.67
CA LYS A 141 -12.73 10.89 -4.73
C LYS A 141 -14.15 10.30 -4.92
N LYS A 142 -14.50 9.90 -6.13
CA LYS A 142 -15.79 9.26 -6.45
C LYS A 142 -15.81 7.77 -6.11
N LEU A 143 -14.77 7.02 -6.46
CA LEU A 143 -14.74 5.56 -6.39
C LEU A 143 -14.15 5.00 -5.09
N CYS A 144 -13.15 5.69 -4.54
CA CYS A 144 -12.32 5.19 -3.45
C CYS A 144 -11.81 6.33 -2.53
N PRO A 145 -12.71 7.14 -1.93
CA PRO A 145 -12.31 8.37 -1.22
C PRO A 145 -11.52 8.13 0.06
N LYS A 146 -11.56 6.93 0.66
CA LYS A 146 -11.00 6.63 1.98
C LYS A 146 -9.96 5.52 2.03
N GLU A 147 -9.68 4.87 0.90
CA GLU A 147 -8.84 3.67 0.82
C GLU A 147 -7.82 3.81 -0.32
N ASP A 148 -6.75 4.54 -0.05
CA ASP A 148 -5.67 4.78 -1.00
C ASP A 148 -4.96 3.49 -1.44
N ASP A 149 -4.82 2.50 -0.55
CA ASP A 149 -4.23 1.20 -0.88
C ASP A 149 -4.99 0.49 -2.01
N ILE A 150 -6.33 0.60 -2.02
CA ILE A 150 -7.17 0.03 -3.10
C ILE A 150 -6.90 0.75 -4.42
N TRP A 151 -6.80 2.09 -4.38
CA TRP A 151 -6.51 2.90 -5.54
C TRP A 151 -5.14 2.58 -6.13
N PHE A 152 -4.09 2.64 -5.32
CA PHE A 152 -2.73 2.37 -5.78
C PHE A 152 -2.56 0.93 -6.27
N LYS A 153 -3.22 -0.03 -5.63
CA LYS A 153 -3.25 -1.41 -6.11
C LYS A 153 -3.91 -1.53 -7.49
N ALA A 154 -5.05 -0.88 -7.71
CA ALA A 154 -5.70 -0.87 -9.01
C ALA A 154 -4.79 -0.26 -10.09
N MET A 155 -4.12 0.85 -9.79
CA MET A 155 -3.17 1.49 -10.71
C MET A 155 -1.96 0.60 -11.03
N SER A 156 -1.47 -0.16 -10.05
CA SER A 156 -0.40 -1.14 -10.30
C SER A 156 -0.87 -2.29 -11.19
N LEU A 157 -2.10 -2.76 -11.01
CA LEU A 157 -2.70 -3.81 -11.85
C LEU A 157 -2.90 -3.35 -13.30
N LEU A 158 -3.42 -2.15 -13.52
CA LEU A 158 -3.56 -1.57 -14.85
C LEU A 158 -2.22 -1.50 -15.59
N ASN A 159 -1.16 -1.22 -14.87
CA ASN A 159 0.21 -1.16 -15.39
C ASN A 159 0.89 -2.53 -15.41
N LYS A 160 0.21 -3.62 -15.02
CA LYS A 160 0.75 -4.98 -14.88
C LYS A 160 2.00 -5.04 -14.00
N THR A 161 2.10 -4.14 -13.03
CA THR A 161 3.21 -4.08 -12.09
C THR A 161 2.98 -5.06 -10.95
N PRO A 162 3.86 -6.05 -10.76
CA PRO A 162 3.75 -6.97 -9.65
C PRO A 162 4.18 -6.32 -8.33
N VAL A 163 3.82 -6.96 -7.24
CA VAL A 163 4.24 -6.60 -5.90
C VAL A 163 5.21 -7.66 -5.37
N VAL A 164 6.26 -7.21 -4.69
CA VAL A 164 7.21 -8.05 -3.98
C VAL A 164 7.13 -7.75 -2.49
N VAL A 165 7.04 -8.78 -1.67
CA VAL A 165 6.97 -8.64 -0.21
C VAL A 165 8.37 -8.89 0.39
N THR A 166 8.80 -8.03 1.31
CA THR A 166 10.06 -8.22 2.05
C THR A 166 9.90 -9.31 3.12
N ASN A 167 11.02 -9.69 3.74
CA ASN A 167 11.03 -10.60 4.88
C ASN A 167 10.95 -9.89 6.24
N LEU A 168 10.73 -8.57 6.26
CA LEU A 168 10.76 -7.80 7.51
C LEU A 168 9.53 -7.99 8.38
N GLY A 169 8.35 -8.17 7.81
CA GLY A 169 7.12 -8.41 8.55
C GLY A 169 6.77 -7.31 9.56
N ILE A 170 6.32 -6.16 9.08
CA ILE A 170 5.85 -5.08 9.96
C ILE A 170 4.36 -5.26 10.22
N ASN A 171 4.01 -5.69 11.43
CA ASN A 171 2.61 -5.68 11.85
C ASN A 171 2.24 -4.31 12.42
N PRO A 172 1.34 -3.55 11.76
CA PRO A 172 0.94 -2.24 12.26
C PRO A 172 0.43 -2.23 13.69
N LEU A 173 -0.25 -3.30 14.11
CA LEU A 173 -0.79 -3.39 15.47
C LEU A 173 0.28 -3.39 16.56
N HIS A 174 1.49 -3.86 16.26
CA HIS A 174 2.60 -3.90 17.21
C HIS A 174 3.50 -2.65 17.14
N HIS A 175 3.36 -1.86 16.07
CA HIS A 175 4.22 -0.72 15.79
C HIS A 175 3.51 0.64 15.86
N CYS A 176 2.20 0.67 16.16
CA CYS A 176 1.46 1.93 16.31
C CYS A 176 1.95 2.73 17.53
N ILE A 177 2.08 4.03 17.36
CA ILE A 177 2.32 4.96 18.47
C ILE A 177 1.12 4.91 19.42
N THR A 178 1.38 4.73 20.72
CA THR A 178 0.33 4.63 21.73
C THR A 178 -0.54 5.90 21.74
N GLY A 179 -1.85 5.73 21.59
CA GLY A 179 -2.83 6.82 21.59
C GLY A 179 -3.16 7.41 20.21
N SER A 180 -2.34 7.20 19.17
CA SER A 180 -2.63 7.69 17.81
C SER A 180 -3.91 7.10 17.21
N GLN A 181 -4.27 5.90 17.67
CA GLN A 181 -5.38 5.13 17.12
C GLN A 181 -6.78 5.67 17.51
N LYS A 182 -6.88 6.68 18.38
CA LYS A 182 -8.17 7.28 18.77
C LYS A 182 -8.89 7.96 17.61
N GLU A 183 -8.12 8.55 16.68
CA GLU A 183 -8.62 9.27 15.50
C GLU A 183 -8.33 8.52 14.19
N ALA A 184 -7.93 7.24 14.28
CA ALA A 184 -7.56 6.47 13.10
C ALA A 184 -8.74 6.31 12.13
N LEU A 185 -8.47 6.47 10.85
CA LEU A 185 -9.44 6.30 9.74
C LEU A 185 -10.21 4.97 9.81
N ARG A 186 -9.61 3.93 10.40
CA ARG A 186 -10.27 2.62 10.59
C ARG A 186 -11.54 2.68 11.45
N HIS A 187 -11.68 3.67 12.37
CA HIS A 187 -12.88 3.85 13.18
C HIS A 187 -14.01 4.52 12.41
N HIS A 188 -13.68 5.29 11.37
CA HIS A 188 -14.65 5.89 10.46
C HIS A 188 -15.05 4.95 9.32
N ASN A 189 -14.21 3.95 9.03
CA ASN A 189 -14.50 2.89 8.08
C ASN A 189 -15.35 1.81 8.77
N HIS A 190 -16.63 2.14 9.07
CA HIS A 190 -17.59 1.21 9.68
C HIS A 190 -17.72 -0.07 8.85
N GLY A 191 -16.83 -1.03 9.14
CA GLY A 191 -16.95 -2.41 8.74
C GLY A 191 -16.44 -2.76 7.35
N PHE A 192 -16.15 -4.02 7.18
CA PHE A 192 -15.76 -4.72 5.95
C PHE A 192 -16.56 -4.33 4.69
N SER A 193 -17.80 -3.83 4.88
CA SER A 193 -18.69 -3.48 3.78
C SER A 193 -18.27 -2.25 2.98
N GLN A 194 -17.62 -1.24 3.59
CA GLN A 194 -17.22 -0.04 2.85
C GLN A 194 -15.97 -0.26 2.00
N ASN A 195 -14.95 -0.93 2.55
CA ASN A 195 -13.75 -1.28 1.79
C ASN A 195 -14.10 -2.20 0.62
N GLN A 196 -15.00 -3.16 0.84
CA GLN A 196 -15.49 -4.02 -0.22
C GLN A 196 -16.21 -3.23 -1.32
N LYS A 197 -17.06 -2.26 -0.94
CA LYS A 197 -17.76 -1.39 -1.93
C LYS A 197 -16.77 -0.56 -2.74
N GLN A 198 -15.79 0.08 -2.11
CA GLN A 198 -14.76 0.87 -2.78
C GLN A 198 -13.93 -0.01 -3.72
N MET A 199 -13.50 -1.19 -3.26
CA MET A 199 -12.79 -2.15 -4.11
C MET A 199 -13.64 -2.58 -5.31
N THR A 200 -14.89 -2.96 -5.09
CA THR A 200 -15.81 -3.34 -6.18
C THR A 200 -15.98 -2.19 -7.18
N SER A 201 -16.15 -0.96 -6.69
CA SER A 201 -16.32 0.24 -7.54
C SER A 201 -15.09 0.47 -8.42
N VAL A 202 -13.88 0.44 -7.85
CA VAL A 202 -12.63 0.66 -8.58
C VAL A 202 -12.37 -0.46 -9.58
N PHE A 203 -12.48 -1.71 -9.13
CA PHE A 203 -12.17 -2.88 -9.97
C PHE A 203 -13.16 -3.06 -11.12
N SER A 204 -14.45 -2.73 -10.89
CA SER A 204 -15.46 -2.74 -11.96
C SER A 204 -15.24 -1.61 -12.96
N HIS A 205 -14.90 -0.40 -12.48
CA HIS A 205 -14.67 0.74 -13.34
C HIS A 205 -13.56 0.50 -14.37
N PHE A 206 -12.47 -0.14 -13.93
CA PHE A 206 -11.31 -0.45 -14.78
C PHE A 206 -11.32 -1.85 -15.38
N ASP A 207 -12.41 -2.60 -15.23
CA ASP A 207 -12.57 -3.98 -15.74
C ASP A 207 -11.45 -4.94 -15.26
N LEU A 208 -10.92 -4.70 -14.04
CA LEU A 208 -9.80 -5.46 -13.49
C LEU A 208 -10.16 -6.92 -13.20
N TYR A 209 -11.42 -7.22 -12.94
CA TYR A 209 -11.89 -8.60 -12.74
C TYR A 209 -11.65 -9.49 -13.97
N LYS A 210 -11.79 -8.94 -15.19
CA LYS A 210 -11.48 -9.68 -16.42
C LYS A 210 -10.00 -9.90 -16.61
N GLN A 211 -9.19 -8.88 -16.24
CA GLN A 211 -7.73 -8.96 -16.36
C GLN A 211 -7.13 -9.96 -15.35
N LEU A 212 -7.76 -10.16 -14.19
CA LEU A 212 -7.31 -11.05 -13.12
C LEU A 212 -7.93 -12.46 -13.21
N LYS A 213 -8.81 -12.73 -14.18
CA LYS A 213 -9.29 -14.10 -14.42
C LYS A 213 -8.11 -14.97 -14.80
N ILE A 214 -7.61 -15.69 -13.80
CA ILE A 214 -6.68 -16.79 -13.98
C ILE A 214 -7.53 -17.92 -14.58
N ASN A 215 -7.25 -18.28 -15.83
CA ASN A 215 -7.79 -19.47 -16.47
C ASN A 215 -7.44 -20.72 -15.67
#